data_9c61af6f9bbc9faa3cee5e41c702b3b0
#
_entry.id   9c61af6f9bbc9faa3cee5e41c702b3b0
#
_cell.length_a   1.000
_cell.length_b   1.000
_cell.length_c   1.000
_cell.angle_alpha   90.00
_cell.angle_beta   90.00
_cell.angle_gamma   90.00
#
_symmetry.space_group_name_H-M   'P 1'
#
loop_
_entity.id
_entity.type
_entity.pdbx_description
1 polymer ?
#
loop_
_entity_poly.entity_id
_entity_poly.type
_entity_poly.pdbx_seq_one_letter_code
_entity_poly.pdbx_strand_id
1 'polypeptide(L)'
;MNTTADLGKAPICTLVLQLAIPSMTAQFVNVLYSIIDRMYIGHIAGNGTLALAGAGICGPIVTLLTSFGTLIGIGGSITMGIRLGEKNTKKAEQVLANSFLMLSIFSVLLTVSFLLLKDKLLMWFGASAATFPFANTYLTIYTTGTFFALMATGLNYFINCQGFPLVGMFTVLIGAGCNILLDPVFIFGFHMGIAGAAIATVISQVLSCIFAMTFLFGKKVPVKITFGQYDLKIMGKIISLGFSPFLILATDSLILIIMNTVLQKYGGASQGDMLITCATIAQSYMLLITSPMIGISGGTQAILSYNYGAKRADRVKDAERNILGVMLIFTTIMLLLSRLVPRYFVLLFTTDPQYIRFSVWAIQTYTLMIIPLSFQYVFVDGLTALERPKTGLALSVTRKSLFVLSAAVLPVFFGAKAAFFAEPVADGVCSVLSTIVFLLLINRHLEKRCQSNTDLA
;
A
#
# COMPACT_ATOMS: atom_id res chain seq x y z
N MET A 1 26.23 3.34 -11.03
CA MET A 1 24.89 3.57 -11.62
C MET A 1 24.42 4.95 -11.17
N ASN A 2 24.64 5.97 -12.00
CA ASN A 2 24.11 7.32 -11.77
C ASN A 2 22.79 7.44 -12.51
N THR A 3 21.69 7.00 -11.89
CA THR A 3 20.35 7.20 -12.43
C THR A 3 19.53 8.02 -11.45
N THR A 4 20.00 9.25 -11.20
CA THR A 4 19.15 10.29 -10.63
C THR A 4 18.19 10.74 -11.74
N ALA A 5 16.90 10.52 -11.55
CA ALA A 5 15.89 11.10 -12.42
C ALA A 5 15.83 12.61 -12.13
N ASP A 6 16.19 13.45 -13.12
CA ASP A 6 16.03 14.91 -13.00
C ASP A 6 14.55 15.27 -13.13
N LEU A 7 13.87 15.36 -11.98
CA LEU A 7 12.43 15.61 -11.89
C LEU A 7 12.01 16.95 -12.55
N GLY A 8 12.95 17.88 -12.70
CA GLY A 8 12.69 19.21 -13.24
C GLY A 8 12.91 19.37 -14.74
N LYS A 9 13.81 18.60 -15.35
CA LYS A 9 14.26 18.83 -16.73
C LYS A 9 13.99 17.68 -17.70
N ALA A 10 14.07 16.43 -17.22
CA ALA A 10 13.91 15.28 -18.08
C ALA A 10 12.51 15.22 -18.73
N PRO A 11 12.36 14.56 -19.90
CA PRO A 11 11.07 14.34 -20.55
C PRO A 11 10.10 13.61 -19.60
N ILE A 12 8.87 14.08 -19.53
CA ILE A 12 7.87 13.56 -18.57
C ILE A 12 7.60 12.07 -18.76
N CYS A 13 7.43 11.63 -20.01
CA CYS A 13 7.17 10.22 -20.29
C CYS A 13 8.30 9.31 -19.76
N THR A 14 9.56 9.69 -19.98
CA THR A 14 10.73 8.96 -19.48
C THR A 14 10.76 8.94 -17.95
N LEU A 15 10.47 10.09 -17.31
CA LEU A 15 10.41 10.18 -15.85
C LEU A 15 9.33 9.28 -15.26
N VAL A 16 8.13 9.29 -15.85
CA VAL A 16 7.03 8.44 -15.40
C VAL A 16 7.43 6.97 -15.46
N LEU A 17 8.01 6.51 -16.55
CA LEU A 17 8.45 5.12 -16.68
C LEU A 17 9.60 4.79 -15.72
N GLN A 18 10.56 5.70 -15.55
CA GLN A 18 11.69 5.51 -14.63
C GLN A 18 11.26 5.39 -13.16
N LEU A 19 10.16 6.04 -12.75
CA LEU A 19 9.65 5.96 -11.39
C LEU A 19 8.58 4.88 -11.24
N ALA A 20 7.68 4.73 -12.20
CA ALA A 20 6.58 3.77 -12.14
C ALA A 20 7.07 2.33 -12.18
N ILE A 21 7.98 1.97 -13.10
CA ILE A 21 8.40 0.57 -13.28
C ILE A 21 9.10 0.02 -12.02
N PRO A 22 10.11 0.68 -11.42
CA PRO A 22 10.73 0.18 -10.20
C PRO A 22 9.74 0.09 -9.03
N SER A 23 8.89 1.11 -8.85
CA SER A 23 7.91 1.13 -7.75
C SER A 23 6.83 0.05 -7.92
N MET A 24 6.33 -0.15 -9.14
CA MET A 24 5.42 -1.23 -9.49
C MET A 24 6.06 -2.60 -9.22
N THR A 25 7.31 -2.80 -9.64
CA THR A 25 8.05 -4.04 -9.41
C THR A 25 8.24 -4.30 -7.93
N ALA A 26 8.59 -3.28 -7.14
CA ALA A 26 8.71 -3.39 -5.69
C ALA A 26 7.41 -3.86 -5.04
N GLN A 27 6.28 -3.29 -5.41
CA GLN A 27 4.96 -3.68 -4.89
C GLN A 27 4.55 -5.09 -5.34
N PHE A 28 4.83 -5.45 -6.57
CA PHE A 28 4.58 -6.81 -7.06
C PHE A 28 5.39 -7.85 -6.27
N VAL A 29 6.68 -7.60 -6.04
CA VAL A 29 7.54 -8.46 -5.21
C VAL A 29 7.04 -8.53 -3.77
N ASN A 30 6.54 -7.43 -3.21
CA ASN A 30 5.92 -7.42 -1.89
C ASN A 30 4.74 -8.39 -1.77
N VAL A 31 3.87 -8.45 -2.79
CA VAL A 31 2.75 -9.42 -2.80
C VAL A 31 3.27 -10.84 -2.93
N LEU A 32 4.22 -11.07 -3.81
CA LEU A 32 4.80 -12.42 -4.01
C LEU A 32 5.44 -12.96 -2.74
N TYR A 33 6.28 -12.17 -2.07
CA TYR A 33 6.92 -12.64 -0.84
C TYR A 33 5.89 -12.91 0.27
N SER A 34 4.84 -12.10 0.38
CA SER A 34 3.77 -12.34 1.35
C SER A 34 3.01 -13.65 1.10
N ILE A 35 2.87 -14.06 -0.16
CA ILE A 35 2.29 -15.36 -0.53
C ILE A 35 3.24 -16.49 -0.15
N ILE A 36 4.54 -16.34 -0.47
CA ILE A 36 5.57 -17.36 -0.19
C ILE A 36 5.73 -17.57 1.32
N ASP A 37 5.79 -16.50 2.12
CA ASP A 37 5.85 -16.56 3.59
C ASP A 37 4.69 -17.38 4.16
N ARG A 38 3.46 -17.11 3.71
CA ARG A 38 2.27 -17.89 4.11
C ARG A 38 2.34 -19.34 3.68
N MET A 39 2.93 -19.64 2.52
CA MET A 39 3.14 -21.02 2.08
C MET A 39 4.10 -21.74 3.03
N TYR A 40 5.22 -21.13 3.41
CA TYR A 40 6.16 -21.74 4.36
C TYR A 40 5.51 -21.96 5.74
N ILE A 41 4.77 -20.99 6.27
CA ILE A 41 4.04 -21.12 7.53
C ILE A 41 3.03 -22.29 7.46
N GLY A 42 2.31 -22.43 6.35
CA GLY A 42 1.32 -23.49 6.14
C GLY A 42 1.93 -24.90 6.10
N HIS A 43 3.21 -25.03 5.76
CA HIS A 43 3.93 -26.30 5.70
C HIS A 43 4.67 -26.67 7.00
N ILE A 44 4.47 -25.94 8.09
CA ILE A 44 5.03 -26.29 9.40
C ILE A 44 4.47 -27.65 9.85
N ALA A 45 5.36 -28.60 10.16
CA ALA A 45 4.98 -29.95 10.53
C ALA A 45 4.10 -29.98 11.80
N GLY A 46 2.98 -30.69 11.71
CA GLY A 46 2.04 -30.91 12.82
C GLY A 46 1.06 -29.75 13.09
N ASN A 47 1.47 -28.49 12.94
CA ASN A 47 0.66 -27.33 13.35
C ASN A 47 0.52 -26.26 12.23
N GLY A 48 0.85 -26.57 10.98
CA GLY A 48 0.89 -25.60 9.89
C GLY A 48 -0.43 -24.86 9.66
N THR A 49 -1.55 -25.54 9.74
CA THR A 49 -2.89 -24.91 9.59
C THR A 49 -3.20 -23.95 10.72
N LEU A 50 -2.89 -24.29 11.97
CA LEU A 50 -3.08 -23.41 13.13
C LEU A 50 -2.10 -22.23 13.12
N ALA A 51 -0.86 -22.46 12.72
CA ALA A 51 0.15 -21.42 12.56
C ALA A 51 -0.25 -20.43 11.45
N LEU A 52 -0.71 -20.93 10.30
CA LEU A 52 -1.19 -20.10 9.20
C LEU A 52 -2.42 -19.27 9.59
N ALA A 53 -3.37 -19.87 10.31
CA ALA A 53 -4.52 -19.15 10.87
C ALA A 53 -4.09 -18.06 11.86
N GLY A 54 -3.13 -18.37 12.76
CA GLY A 54 -2.55 -17.42 13.70
C GLY A 54 -1.86 -16.24 12.99
N ALA A 55 -1.03 -16.49 11.98
CA ALA A 55 -0.41 -15.47 11.16
C ALA A 55 -1.46 -14.63 10.41
N GLY A 56 -2.51 -15.26 9.90
CA GLY A 56 -3.64 -14.59 9.24
C GLY A 56 -4.35 -13.58 10.13
N ILE A 57 -4.57 -13.92 11.40
CA ILE A 57 -5.15 -13.03 12.43
C ILE A 57 -4.22 -11.82 12.69
N CYS A 58 -2.90 -12.02 12.67
CA CYS A 58 -1.94 -10.95 12.84
C CYS A 58 -1.87 -10.00 11.63
N GLY A 59 -2.23 -10.44 10.42
CA GLY A 59 -2.12 -9.67 9.19
C GLY A 59 -2.72 -8.26 9.25
N PRO A 60 -4.01 -8.09 9.64
CA PRO A 60 -4.62 -6.78 9.81
C PRO A 60 -3.92 -5.89 10.84
N ILE A 61 -3.43 -6.49 11.94
CA ILE A 61 -2.71 -5.75 13.00
C ILE A 61 -1.36 -5.24 12.48
N VAL A 62 -0.64 -6.08 11.75
CA VAL A 62 0.63 -5.73 11.08
C VAL A 62 0.41 -4.64 10.04
N THR A 63 -0.65 -4.73 9.24
CA THR A 63 -1.01 -3.70 8.27
C THR A 63 -1.30 -2.36 8.95
N LEU A 64 -2.02 -2.37 10.07
CA LEU A 64 -2.26 -1.17 10.86
C LEU A 64 -0.96 -0.57 11.41
N LEU A 65 -0.05 -1.38 11.94
CA LEU A 65 1.28 -0.93 12.39
C LEU A 65 2.07 -0.27 11.26
N THR A 66 2.20 -0.92 10.13
CA THR A 66 3.00 -0.43 8.99
C THR A 66 2.36 0.78 8.29
N SER A 67 1.04 0.96 8.40
CA SER A 67 0.34 2.13 7.85
C SER A 67 0.81 3.45 8.45
N PHE A 68 1.33 3.47 9.69
CA PHE A 68 1.96 4.66 10.27
C PHE A 68 3.29 5.03 9.57
N GLY A 69 4.04 4.03 9.09
CA GLY A 69 5.20 4.27 8.23
C GLY A 69 4.81 4.93 6.91
N THR A 70 3.70 4.48 6.32
CA THR A 70 3.12 5.06 5.10
C THR A 70 2.58 6.48 5.35
N LEU A 71 1.91 6.73 6.48
CA LEU A 71 1.43 8.06 6.89
C LEU A 71 2.56 9.08 6.86
N ILE A 72 3.65 8.80 7.56
CA ILE A 72 4.78 9.71 7.67
C ILE A 72 5.60 9.74 6.37
N GLY A 73 5.77 8.57 5.72
CA GLY A 73 6.50 8.43 4.48
C GLY A 73 5.89 9.22 3.33
N ILE A 74 4.60 9.02 3.04
CA ILE A 74 3.89 9.73 1.95
C ILE A 74 3.74 11.22 2.30
N GLY A 75 3.24 11.55 3.49
CA GLY A 75 3.05 12.95 3.88
C GLY A 75 4.35 13.75 3.87
N GLY A 76 5.44 13.15 4.37
CA GLY A 76 6.76 13.74 4.39
C GLY A 76 7.38 13.86 3.01
N SER A 77 7.32 12.81 2.19
CA SER A 77 7.91 12.82 0.84
C SER A 77 7.24 13.82 -0.09
N ILE A 78 5.92 13.98 -0.05
CA ILE A 78 5.19 15.02 -0.78
C ILE A 78 5.64 16.40 -0.32
N THR A 79 5.68 16.64 1.00
CA THR A 79 6.12 17.92 1.55
C THR A 79 7.57 18.23 1.13
N MET A 80 8.46 17.24 1.20
CA MET A 80 9.86 17.37 0.77
C MET A 80 9.96 17.63 -0.73
N GLY A 81 9.21 16.92 -1.56
CA GLY A 81 9.17 17.09 -3.01
C GLY A 81 8.80 18.51 -3.44
N ILE A 82 7.81 19.10 -2.77
CA ILE A 82 7.43 20.50 -2.99
C ILE A 82 8.57 21.44 -2.64
N ARG A 83 9.26 21.24 -1.50
CA ARG A 83 10.40 22.05 -1.09
C ARG A 83 11.59 21.93 -2.04
N LEU A 84 11.82 20.73 -2.58
CA LEU A 84 12.82 20.50 -3.62
C LEU A 84 12.46 21.23 -4.92
N GLY A 85 11.19 21.21 -5.32
CA GLY A 85 10.69 21.97 -6.47
C GLY A 85 10.85 23.48 -6.31
N GLU A 86 10.66 24.01 -5.08
CA GLU A 86 10.94 25.39 -4.69
C GLU A 86 12.42 25.71 -4.60
N LYS A 87 13.34 24.75 -4.87
CA LYS A 87 14.79 24.85 -4.72
C LYS A 87 15.25 25.16 -3.29
N ASN A 88 14.45 24.84 -2.30
CA ASN A 88 14.74 25.08 -0.88
C ASN A 88 15.20 23.79 -0.18
N THR A 89 16.46 23.41 -0.43
CA THR A 89 17.05 22.18 0.15
C THR A 89 17.09 22.20 1.67
N LYS A 90 17.34 23.35 2.30
CA LYS A 90 17.33 23.46 3.77
C LYS A 90 15.97 23.08 4.39
N LYS A 91 14.88 23.58 3.80
CA LYS A 91 13.53 23.19 4.24
C LYS A 91 13.22 21.73 3.91
N ALA A 92 13.74 21.19 2.81
CA ALA A 92 13.61 19.77 2.48
C ALA A 92 14.34 18.89 3.52
N GLU A 93 15.54 19.25 3.94
CA GLU A 93 16.28 18.57 5.03
C GLU A 93 15.52 18.64 6.36
N GLN A 94 14.93 19.80 6.68
CA GLN A 94 14.10 19.96 7.86
C GLN A 94 12.88 19.04 7.84
N VAL A 95 12.21 18.87 6.69
CA VAL A 95 11.08 17.93 6.54
C VAL A 95 11.54 16.50 6.79
N LEU A 96 12.68 16.08 6.23
CA LEU A 96 13.21 14.73 6.42
C LEU A 96 13.61 14.50 7.89
N ALA A 97 14.25 15.47 8.55
CA ALA A 97 14.60 15.41 9.97
C ALA A 97 13.36 15.24 10.87
N ASN A 98 12.29 16.04 10.61
CA ASN A 98 11.03 15.92 11.34
C ASN A 98 10.37 14.57 11.10
N SER A 99 10.37 14.07 9.86
CA SER A 99 9.80 12.76 9.53
C SER A 99 10.57 11.61 10.20
N PHE A 100 11.90 11.69 10.23
CA PHE A 100 12.74 10.69 10.91
C PHE A 100 12.44 10.64 12.42
N LEU A 101 12.31 11.82 13.05
CA LEU A 101 11.91 11.89 14.46
C LEU A 101 10.50 11.31 14.69
N MET A 102 9.54 11.67 13.83
CA MET A 102 8.17 11.14 13.92
C MET A 102 8.16 9.61 13.78
N LEU A 103 8.86 9.05 12.78
CA LEU A 103 8.98 7.60 12.62
C LEU A 103 9.57 6.95 13.87
N SER A 104 10.60 7.56 14.49
CA SER A 104 11.22 7.05 15.73
C SER A 104 10.23 7.08 16.91
N ILE A 105 9.55 8.20 17.12
CA ILE A 105 8.58 8.34 18.23
C ILE A 105 7.39 7.39 18.04
N PHE A 106 6.80 7.38 16.84
CA PHE A 106 5.66 6.50 16.56
C PHE A 106 6.04 5.03 16.68
N SER A 107 7.24 4.63 16.26
CA SER A 107 7.67 3.25 16.41
C SER A 107 7.74 2.81 17.87
N VAL A 108 8.30 3.64 18.75
CA VAL A 108 8.36 3.33 20.18
C VAL A 108 6.96 3.30 20.81
N LEU A 109 6.15 4.32 20.53
CA LEU A 109 4.77 4.38 21.05
C LEU A 109 3.92 3.19 20.59
N LEU A 110 4.01 2.82 19.31
CA LEU A 110 3.28 1.69 18.77
C LEU A 110 3.81 0.36 19.32
N THR A 111 5.13 0.18 19.43
CA THR A 111 5.70 -1.02 20.04
C THR A 111 5.16 -1.22 21.47
N VAL A 112 5.23 -0.18 22.30
CA VAL A 112 4.73 -0.27 23.68
C VAL A 112 3.22 -0.52 23.72
N SER A 113 2.44 0.27 22.96
CA SER A 113 0.97 0.16 22.95
C SER A 113 0.51 -1.20 22.46
N PHE A 114 1.10 -1.72 21.38
CA PHE A 114 0.68 -3.00 20.81
C PHE A 114 1.14 -4.19 21.67
N LEU A 115 2.31 -4.13 22.31
CA LEU A 115 2.73 -5.17 23.27
C LEU A 115 1.81 -5.21 24.51
N LEU A 116 1.35 -4.06 24.99
CA LEU A 116 0.42 -3.99 26.12
C LEU A 116 -1.00 -4.44 25.75
N LEU A 117 -1.44 -4.15 24.51
CA LEU A 117 -2.80 -4.42 24.05
C LEU A 117 -2.92 -5.72 23.23
N LYS A 118 -1.82 -6.43 22.96
CA LYS A 118 -1.76 -7.56 22.03
C LYS A 118 -2.81 -8.63 22.30
N ASP A 119 -3.01 -9.02 23.56
CA ASP A 119 -3.94 -10.09 23.92
C ASP A 119 -5.39 -9.69 23.59
N LYS A 120 -5.76 -8.44 23.91
CA LYS A 120 -7.09 -7.90 23.56
C LYS A 120 -7.26 -7.75 22.05
N LEU A 121 -6.23 -7.24 21.36
CA LEU A 121 -6.26 -7.09 19.91
C LEU A 121 -6.44 -8.45 19.23
N LEU A 122 -5.65 -9.45 19.60
CA LEU A 122 -5.77 -10.80 19.03
C LEU A 122 -7.17 -11.38 19.23
N MET A 123 -7.75 -11.24 20.42
CA MET A 123 -9.12 -11.69 20.68
C MET A 123 -10.16 -10.92 19.85
N TRP A 124 -10.01 -9.60 19.70
CA TRP A 124 -10.90 -8.79 18.86
C TRP A 124 -10.82 -9.14 17.38
N PHE A 125 -9.64 -9.54 16.92
CA PHE A 125 -9.42 -9.98 15.53
C PHE A 125 -9.73 -11.47 15.31
N GLY A 126 -10.31 -12.15 16.29
CA GLY A 126 -10.88 -13.49 16.14
C GLY A 126 -9.93 -14.64 16.49
N ALA A 127 -8.93 -14.42 17.35
CA ALA A 127 -8.10 -15.52 17.86
C ALA A 127 -8.93 -16.47 18.72
N SER A 128 -8.89 -17.76 18.40
CA SER A 128 -9.44 -18.85 19.22
C SER A 128 -8.40 -19.37 20.22
N ALA A 129 -8.81 -20.16 21.19
CA ALA A 129 -7.89 -20.81 22.13
C ALA A 129 -6.80 -21.64 21.43
N ALA A 130 -7.09 -22.22 20.27
CA ALA A 130 -6.15 -23.01 19.48
C ALA A 130 -5.16 -22.15 18.66
N THR A 131 -5.60 -21.01 18.11
CA THR A 131 -4.78 -20.14 17.27
C THR A 131 -4.03 -19.07 18.06
N PHE A 132 -4.51 -18.73 19.26
CA PHE A 132 -3.92 -17.68 20.09
C PHE A 132 -2.42 -17.87 20.39
N PRO A 133 -1.91 -19.06 20.78
CA PRO A 133 -0.49 -19.24 21.04
C PRO A 133 0.39 -18.88 19.85
N PHE A 134 -0.04 -19.26 18.64
CA PHE A 134 0.68 -18.97 17.40
C PHE A 134 0.63 -17.48 17.04
N ALA A 135 -0.56 -16.89 17.09
CA ALA A 135 -0.75 -15.46 16.83
C ALA A 135 0.01 -14.59 17.83
N ASN A 136 -0.02 -14.93 19.11
CA ASN A 136 0.69 -14.20 20.17
C ASN A 136 2.21 -14.27 19.98
N THR A 137 2.76 -15.42 19.65
CA THR A 137 4.19 -15.59 19.38
C THR A 137 4.60 -14.74 18.18
N TYR A 138 3.87 -14.84 17.05
CA TYR A 138 4.15 -14.07 15.84
C TYR A 138 4.07 -12.57 16.10
N LEU A 139 2.96 -12.09 16.66
CA LEU A 139 2.73 -10.66 16.90
C LEU A 139 3.75 -10.07 17.88
N THR A 140 4.11 -10.80 18.94
CA THR A 140 5.11 -10.33 19.92
C THR A 140 6.45 -10.09 19.25
N ILE A 141 6.96 -11.06 18.48
CA ILE A 141 8.25 -10.95 17.77
C ILE A 141 8.17 -9.83 16.73
N TYR A 142 7.12 -9.80 15.89
CA TYR A 142 6.95 -8.78 14.87
C TYR A 142 6.92 -7.36 15.46
N THR A 143 6.18 -7.18 16.56
CA THR A 143 6.03 -5.86 17.21
C THR A 143 7.35 -5.34 17.78
N THR A 144 8.27 -6.20 18.23
CA THR A 144 9.61 -5.75 18.63
C THR A 144 10.42 -5.17 17.46
N GLY A 145 10.14 -5.60 16.23
CA GLY A 145 10.74 -5.10 15.00
C GLY A 145 10.08 -3.84 14.42
N THR A 146 9.03 -3.29 15.05
CA THR A 146 8.23 -2.18 14.50
C THR A 146 9.09 -0.97 14.11
N PHE A 147 10.15 -0.64 14.87
CA PHE A 147 11.06 0.44 14.52
C PHE A 147 11.63 0.26 13.12
N PHE A 148 12.15 -0.92 12.82
CA PHE A 148 12.77 -1.20 11.53
C PHE A 148 11.74 -1.25 10.40
N ALA A 149 10.55 -1.79 10.68
CA ALA A 149 9.45 -1.84 9.72
C ALA A 149 8.98 -0.44 9.31
N LEU A 150 8.75 0.47 10.29
CA LEU A 150 8.33 1.84 10.02
C LEU A 150 9.41 2.64 9.30
N MET A 151 10.68 2.48 9.73
CA MET A 151 11.81 3.16 9.09
C MET A 151 12.02 2.68 7.65
N ALA A 152 12.02 1.35 7.40
CA ALA A 152 12.18 0.80 6.06
C ALA A 152 11.09 1.30 5.11
N THR A 153 9.82 1.26 5.56
CA THR A 153 8.67 1.72 4.77
C THR A 153 8.69 3.23 4.58
N GLY A 154 8.83 4.00 5.67
CA GLY A 154 8.76 5.45 5.63
C GLY A 154 9.90 6.09 4.84
N LEU A 155 11.15 5.65 5.08
CA LEU A 155 12.33 6.21 4.40
C LEU A 155 12.38 5.87 2.91
N ASN A 156 11.78 4.76 2.49
CA ASN A 156 11.68 4.39 1.08
C ASN A 156 10.98 5.48 0.24
N TYR A 157 9.91 6.10 0.75
CA TYR A 157 9.24 7.21 0.07
C TYR A 157 10.16 8.43 -0.13
N PHE A 158 11.04 8.71 0.82
CA PHE A 158 12.00 9.81 0.72
C PHE A 158 13.11 9.53 -0.29
N ILE A 159 13.53 8.27 -0.44
CA ILE A 159 14.47 7.84 -1.47
C ILE A 159 13.87 8.06 -2.86
N ASN A 160 12.63 7.60 -3.06
CA ASN A 160 11.90 7.74 -4.33
C ASN A 160 11.66 9.22 -4.68
N CYS A 161 11.29 10.04 -3.69
CA CYS A 161 11.04 11.47 -3.86
C CYS A 161 12.27 12.26 -4.32
N GLN A 162 13.46 11.80 -4.00
CA GLN A 162 14.73 12.40 -4.42
C GLN A 162 15.17 11.94 -5.82
N GLY A 163 14.36 11.14 -6.53
CA GLY A 163 14.67 10.66 -7.87
C GLY A 163 15.56 9.40 -7.91
N PHE A 164 15.53 8.58 -6.85
CA PHE A 164 16.25 7.30 -6.77
C PHE A 164 15.33 6.07 -6.71
N PRO A 165 14.40 5.89 -7.68
CA PRO A 165 13.40 4.82 -7.61
C PRO A 165 14.01 3.41 -7.64
N LEU A 166 15.14 3.22 -8.33
CA LEU A 166 15.85 1.94 -8.33
C LEU A 166 16.38 1.60 -6.93
N VAL A 167 16.90 2.59 -6.20
CA VAL A 167 17.35 2.36 -4.81
C VAL A 167 16.17 2.02 -3.91
N GLY A 168 15.04 2.73 -4.07
CA GLY A 168 13.80 2.41 -3.38
C GLY A 168 13.31 0.99 -3.68
N MET A 169 13.37 0.54 -4.93
CA MET A 169 13.07 -0.83 -5.31
C MET A 169 14.03 -1.82 -4.63
N PHE A 170 15.35 -1.56 -4.64
CA PHE A 170 16.32 -2.43 -3.99
C PHE A 170 16.11 -2.55 -2.48
N THR A 171 15.64 -1.49 -1.80
CA THR A 171 15.26 -1.57 -0.38
C THR A 171 14.22 -2.68 -0.16
N VAL A 172 13.19 -2.75 -1.01
CA VAL A 172 12.14 -3.77 -0.93
C VAL A 172 12.67 -5.14 -1.35
N LEU A 173 13.45 -5.23 -2.43
CA LEU A 173 14.01 -6.49 -2.92
C LEU A 173 14.95 -7.15 -1.90
N ILE A 174 15.76 -6.37 -1.17
CA ILE A 174 16.62 -6.87 -0.10
C ILE A 174 15.76 -7.48 1.00
N GLY A 175 14.72 -6.77 1.46
CA GLY A 175 13.81 -7.30 2.47
C GLY A 175 13.12 -8.58 2.03
N ALA A 176 12.47 -8.56 0.87
CA ALA A 176 11.74 -9.71 0.33
C ALA A 176 12.68 -10.90 0.06
N GLY A 177 13.83 -10.67 -0.56
CA GLY A 177 14.81 -11.72 -0.86
C GLY A 177 15.39 -12.34 0.41
N CYS A 178 15.76 -11.53 1.40
CA CYS A 178 16.23 -12.03 2.68
C CYS A 178 15.15 -12.83 3.41
N ASN A 179 13.89 -12.37 3.40
CA ASN A 179 12.80 -13.09 4.05
C ASN A 179 12.59 -14.47 3.41
N ILE A 180 12.47 -14.56 2.07
CA ILE A 180 12.29 -15.81 1.34
C ILE A 180 13.43 -16.80 1.63
N LEU A 181 14.66 -16.32 1.82
CA LEU A 181 15.82 -17.16 2.12
C LEU A 181 15.88 -17.56 3.59
N LEU A 182 15.50 -16.67 4.50
CA LEU A 182 15.60 -16.90 5.95
C LEU A 182 14.44 -17.73 6.50
N ASP A 183 13.24 -17.59 5.92
CA ASP A 183 12.05 -18.35 6.34
C ASP A 183 12.32 -19.88 6.40
N PRO A 184 12.76 -20.55 5.32
CA PRO A 184 13.01 -21.99 5.39
C PRO A 184 14.13 -22.37 6.38
N VAL A 185 15.12 -21.50 6.55
CA VAL A 185 16.22 -21.73 7.50
C VAL A 185 15.71 -21.70 8.95
N PHE A 186 14.94 -20.69 9.32
CA PHE A 186 14.43 -20.59 10.69
C PHE A 186 13.24 -21.52 10.95
N ILE A 187 12.32 -21.65 10.00
CA ILE A 187 11.12 -22.49 10.16
C ILE A 187 11.49 -23.96 10.21
N PHE A 188 12.25 -24.44 9.22
CA PHE A 188 12.53 -25.86 9.03
C PHE A 188 13.94 -26.25 9.52
N GLY A 189 14.96 -25.45 9.25
CA GLY A 189 16.34 -25.74 9.62
C GLY A 189 16.57 -25.68 11.14
N PHE A 190 16.11 -24.61 11.78
CA PHE A 190 16.18 -24.46 13.24
C PHE A 190 14.93 -24.96 13.98
N HIS A 191 13.92 -25.48 13.27
CA HIS A 191 12.66 -25.98 13.83
C HIS A 191 11.91 -24.98 14.71
N MET A 192 12.03 -23.67 14.42
CA MET A 192 11.40 -22.60 15.23
C MET A 192 9.93 -22.39 14.87
N GLY A 193 9.40 -23.03 13.81
CA GLY A 193 8.02 -22.89 13.40
C GLY A 193 7.63 -21.44 13.12
N ILE A 194 6.47 -21.00 13.65
CA ILE A 194 5.95 -19.63 13.43
C ILE A 194 6.85 -18.54 14.03
N ALA A 195 7.58 -18.82 15.10
CA ALA A 195 8.56 -17.89 15.65
C ALA A 195 9.69 -17.64 14.66
N GLY A 196 10.10 -18.68 13.90
CA GLY A 196 11.09 -18.57 12.84
C GLY A 196 10.67 -17.63 11.72
N ALA A 197 9.42 -17.73 11.25
CA ALA A 197 8.86 -16.82 10.25
C ALA A 197 8.86 -15.34 10.75
N ALA A 198 8.42 -15.11 11.98
CA ALA A 198 8.41 -13.76 12.56
C ALA A 198 9.83 -13.18 12.69
N ILE A 199 10.82 -13.98 13.12
CA ILE A 199 12.23 -13.58 13.24
C ILE A 199 12.82 -13.27 11.86
N ALA A 200 12.58 -14.11 10.85
CA ALA A 200 13.04 -13.88 9.49
C ALA A 200 12.48 -12.57 8.92
N THR A 201 11.19 -12.29 9.18
CA THR A 201 10.56 -11.02 8.79
C THR A 201 11.21 -9.83 9.45
N VAL A 202 11.47 -9.88 10.78
CA VAL A 202 12.13 -8.77 11.49
C VAL A 202 13.55 -8.56 10.99
N ILE A 203 14.35 -9.62 10.80
CA ILE A 203 15.71 -9.50 10.26
C ILE A 203 15.69 -8.86 8.88
N SER A 204 14.76 -9.26 8.02
CA SER A 204 14.60 -8.72 6.68
C SER A 204 14.25 -7.21 6.71
N GLN A 205 13.41 -6.80 7.65
CA GLN A 205 13.10 -5.38 7.88
C GLN A 205 14.32 -4.60 8.41
N VAL A 206 15.12 -5.20 9.29
CA VAL A 206 16.38 -4.61 9.76
C VAL A 206 17.33 -4.35 8.59
N LEU A 207 17.53 -5.33 7.70
CA LEU A 207 18.40 -5.18 6.54
C LEU A 207 17.89 -4.11 5.56
N SER A 208 16.60 -4.09 5.28
CA SER A 208 15.97 -3.02 4.48
C SER A 208 16.16 -1.64 5.11
N CYS A 209 15.95 -1.54 6.41
CA CYS A 209 16.13 -0.30 7.17
C CYS A 209 17.58 0.19 7.13
N ILE A 210 18.55 -0.70 7.41
CA ILE A 210 19.98 -0.36 7.35
C ILE A 210 20.35 0.12 5.95
N PHE A 211 19.90 -0.55 4.90
CA PHE A 211 20.17 -0.14 3.53
C PHE A 211 19.58 1.25 3.23
N ALA A 212 18.32 1.52 3.57
CA ALA A 212 17.68 2.83 3.38
C ALA A 212 18.38 3.93 4.17
N MET A 213 18.73 3.69 5.45
CA MET A 213 19.42 4.66 6.30
C MET A 213 20.83 4.94 5.77
N THR A 214 21.60 3.90 5.43
CA THR A 214 22.96 4.07 4.89
C THR A 214 22.95 4.90 3.61
N PHE A 215 21.94 4.71 2.75
CA PHE A 215 21.80 5.52 1.54
C PHE A 215 21.48 6.98 1.87
N LEU A 216 20.51 7.26 2.77
CA LEU A 216 20.09 8.62 3.12
C LEU A 216 21.08 9.39 3.99
N PHE A 217 21.97 8.71 4.74
CA PHE A 217 23.12 9.34 5.41
C PHE A 217 24.29 9.53 4.44
N GLY A 218 24.28 8.90 3.28
CA GLY A 218 25.35 8.92 2.30
C GLY A 218 25.58 10.28 1.65
N LYS A 219 26.70 10.40 0.90
CA LYS A 219 27.07 11.64 0.21
C LYS A 219 26.39 11.83 -1.15
N LYS A 220 25.68 10.81 -1.64
CA LYS A 220 25.11 10.78 -3.00
C LYS A 220 23.70 11.38 -3.10
N VAL A 221 23.05 11.66 -1.97
CA VAL A 221 21.68 12.18 -1.93
C VAL A 221 21.66 13.71 -1.82
N PRO A 222 20.76 14.39 -2.53
CA PRO A 222 20.59 15.85 -2.41
C PRO A 222 20.15 16.29 -1.03
N VAL A 223 19.30 15.53 -0.36
CA VAL A 223 18.76 15.79 0.99
C VAL A 223 19.14 14.62 1.88
N LYS A 224 19.91 14.91 2.94
CA LYS A 224 20.37 13.92 3.92
C LYS A 224 19.51 13.94 5.16
N ILE A 225 19.54 12.85 5.93
CA ILE A 225 19.00 12.84 7.28
C ILE A 225 19.89 13.75 8.14
N THR A 226 19.27 14.76 8.72
CA THR A 226 19.88 15.69 9.67
C THR A 226 19.11 15.65 10.99
N PHE A 227 19.69 16.19 12.06
CA PHE A 227 19.05 16.24 13.37
C PHE A 227 18.84 17.70 13.79
N GLY A 228 17.73 17.97 14.47
CA GLY A 228 17.40 19.31 14.94
C GLY A 228 16.39 20.04 14.03
N GLN A 229 16.11 21.30 14.35
CA GLN A 229 15.15 22.17 13.65
C GLN A 229 13.73 21.54 13.57
N TYR A 230 13.29 20.93 14.66
CA TYR A 230 11.97 20.31 14.75
C TYR A 230 10.88 21.38 14.83
N ASP A 231 9.81 21.21 14.01
CA ASP A 231 8.70 22.15 13.90
C ASP A 231 7.37 21.39 13.84
N LEU A 232 6.52 21.65 14.85
CA LEU A 232 5.20 21.03 14.96
C LEU A 232 4.29 21.37 13.77
N LYS A 233 4.47 22.54 13.12
CA LYS A 233 3.70 22.88 11.92
C LYS A 233 4.05 22.00 10.74
N ILE A 234 5.34 21.67 10.58
CA ILE A 234 5.80 20.71 9.56
C ILE A 234 5.27 19.34 9.87
N MET A 235 5.34 18.87 11.12
CA MET A 235 4.81 17.57 11.54
C MET A 235 3.30 17.48 11.30
N GLY A 236 2.54 18.53 11.64
CA GLY A 236 1.11 18.61 11.37
C GLY A 236 0.77 18.54 9.88
N LYS A 237 1.59 19.17 9.02
CA LYS A 237 1.42 19.11 7.57
C LYS A 237 1.71 17.69 7.04
N ILE A 238 2.74 17.02 7.55
CA ILE A 238 3.08 15.63 7.21
C ILE A 238 1.91 14.71 7.55
N ILE A 239 1.36 14.81 8.76
CA ILE A 239 0.19 14.03 9.16
C ILE A 239 -1.00 14.32 8.26
N SER A 240 -1.30 15.58 7.98
CA SER A 240 -2.44 15.97 7.15
C SER A 240 -2.38 15.38 5.74
N LEU A 241 -1.19 15.36 5.10
CA LEU A 241 -1.01 14.81 3.77
C LEU A 241 -1.00 13.28 3.76
N GLY A 242 -0.42 12.66 4.79
CA GLY A 242 -0.33 11.20 4.90
C GLY A 242 -1.60 10.54 5.48
N PHE A 243 -2.53 11.32 6.04
CA PHE A 243 -3.71 10.76 6.71
C PHE A 243 -4.65 10.00 5.76
N SER A 244 -4.79 10.46 4.51
CA SER A 244 -5.62 9.79 3.51
C SER A 244 -5.13 8.38 3.19
N PRO A 245 -3.88 8.16 2.74
CA PRO A 245 -3.38 6.81 2.49
C PRO A 245 -3.32 5.94 3.75
N PHE A 246 -3.04 6.53 4.91
CA PHE A 246 -3.13 5.81 6.19
C PHE A 246 -4.52 5.26 6.44
N LEU A 247 -5.56 6.09 6.32
CA LEU A 247 -6.94 5.67 6.60
C LEU A 247 -7.42 4.61 5.60
N ILE A 248 -6.99 4.68 4.34
CA ILE A 248 -7.30 3.68 3.33
C ILE A 248 -6.76 2.30 3.76
N LEU A 249 -5.48 2.23 4.14
CA LEU A 249 -4.86 0.98 4.60
C LEU A 249 -5.48 0.46 5.91
N ALA A 250 -5.74 1.35 6.86
CA ALA A 250 -6.33 0.97 8.15
C ALA A 250 -7.76 0.41 8.01
N THR A 251 -8.52 0.85 7.01
CA THR A 251 -9.91 0.40 6.80
C THR A 251 -10.03 -0.86 5.95
N ASP A 252 -8.99 -1.29 5.23
CA ASP A 252 -9.05 -2.48 4.37
C ASP A 252 -9.41 -3.76 5.14
N SER A 253 -8.92 -3.91 6.36
CA SER A 253 -9.23 -5.05 7.22
C SER A 253 -10.70 -5.11 7.63
N LEU A 254 -11.33 -3.95 7.88
CA LEU A 254 -12.76 -3.87 8.22
C LEU A 254 -13.64 -4.31 7.03
N ILE A 255 -13.26 -3.90 5.83
CA ILE A 255 -13.96 -4.28 4.60
C ILE A 255 -13.95 -5.79 4.41
N LEU A 256 -12.81 -6.44 4.65
CA LEU A 256 -12.70 -7.90 4.57
C LEU A 256 -13.63 -8.61 5.56
N ILE A 257 -13.68 -8.14 6.80
CA ILE A 257 -14.55 -8.70 7.84
C ILE A 257 -16.03 -8.55 7.43
N ILE A 258 -16.44 -7.38 6.96
CA ILE A 258 -17.81 -7.12 6.51
C ILE A 258 -18.19 -8.05 5.35
N MET A 259 -17.32 -8.17 4.36
CA MET A 259 -17.56 -9.05 3.20
C MET A 259 -17.73 -10.50 3.63
N ASN A 260 -16.85 -11.03 4.48
CA ASN A 260 -16.94 -12.39 4.98
C ASN A 260 -18.24 -12.62 5.78
N THR A 261 -18.61 -11.66 6.64
CA THR A 261 -19.87 -11.73 7.42
C THR A 261 -21.10 -11.77 6.51
N VAL A 262 -21.11 -10.94 5.47
CA VAL A 262 -22.22 -10.92 4.49
C VAL A 262 -22.30 -12.24 3.73
N LEU A 263 -21.18 -12.76 3.23
CA LEU A 263 -21.13 -14.01 2.49
C LEU A 263 -21.58 -15.20 3.37
N GLN A 264 -21.18 -15.22 4.64
CA GLN A 264 -21.61 -16.25 5.60
C GLN A 264 -23.12 -16.16 5.86
N LYS A 265 -23.63 -14.94 6.10
CA LYS A 265 -25.05 -14.72 6.41
C LYS A 265 -25.98 -15.14 5.26
N TYR A 266 -25.66 -14.72 4.05
CA TYR A 266 -26.53 -14.95 2.88
C TYR A 266 -26.24 -16.26 2.15
N GLY A 267 -25.03 -16.84 2.30
CA GLY A 267 -24.67 -18.17 1.78
C GLY A 267 -25.19 -19.32 2.65
N GLY A 268 -25.45 -19.04 3.93
CA GLY A 268 -25.90 -20.02 4.89
C GLY A 268 -24.89 -21.15 5.15
N ALA A 269 -25.31 -22.19 5.88
CA ALA A 269 -24.45 -23.31 6.30
C ALA A 269 -23.94 -24.16 5.11
N SER A 270 -24.62 -24.14 3.96
CA SER A 270 -24.27 -25.00 2.83
C SER A 270 -23.30 -24.37 1.82
N GLN A 271 -23.31 -23.05 1.67
CA GLN A 271 -22.51 -22.35 0.64
C GLN A 271 -21.62 -21.21 1.20
N GLY A 272 -21.83 -20.77 2.45
CA GLY A 272 -21.11 -19.65 3.03
C GLY A 272 -19.58 -19.82 2.99
N ASP A 273 -19.09 -20.96 3.44
CA ASP A 273 -17.64 -21.25 3.49
C ASP A 273 -17.05 -21.33 2.06
N MET A 274 -17.77 -21.89 1.10
CA MET A 274 -17.36 -21.91 -0.30
C MET A 274 -17.25 -20.47 -0.86
N LEU A 275 -18.26 -19.63 -0.61
CA LEU A 275 -18.28 -18.26 -1.09
C LEU A 275 -17.14 -17.42 -0.49
N ILE A 276 -16.86 -17.58 0.81
CA ILE A 276 -15.75 -16.93 1.49
C ILE A 276 -14.40 -17.35 0.90
N THR A 277 -14.20 -18.66 0.69
CA THR A 277 -12.99 -19.19 0.06
C THR A 277 -12.79 -18.61 -1.34
N CYS A 278 -13.84 -18.62 -2.17
CA CYS A 278 -13.78 -18.07 -3.53
C CYS A 278 -13.57 -16.54 -3.52
N ALA A 279 -14.15 -15.80 -2.57
CA ALA A 279 -13.90 -14.38 -2.39
C ALA A 279 -12.45 -14.11 -2.00
N THR A 280 -11.88 -14.91 -1.11
CA THR A 280 -10.45 -14.80 -0.70
C THR A 280 -9.51 -15.03 -1.89
N ILE A 281 -9.80 -16.00 -2.76
CA ILE A 281 -9.04 -16.25 -3.99
C ILE A 281 -9.17 -15.04 -4.94
N ALA A 282 -10.37 -14.51 -5.16
CA ALA A 282 -10.59 -13.35 -6.00
C ALA A 282 -9.90 -12.09 -5.46
N GLN A 283 -9.94 -11.85 -4.16
CA GLN A 283 -9.23 -10.74 -3.52
C GLN A 283 -7.70 -10.90 -3.63
N SER A 284 -7.18 -12.12 -3.50
CA SER A 284 -5.75 -12.38 -3.71
C SER A 284 -5.33 -12.05 -5.14
N TYR A 285 -6.19 -12.34 -6.13
CA TYR A 285 -5.96 -11.92 -7.52
C TYR A 285 -6.01 -10.40 -7.67
N MET A 286 -6.97 -9.73 -7.01
CA MET A 286 -7.03 -8.26 -7.00
C MET A 286 -5.78 -7.61 -6.40
N LEU A 287 -5.16 -8.20 -5.38
CA LEU A 287 -3.91 -7.69 -4.82
C LEU A 287 -2.76 -7.71 -5.84
N LEU A 288 -2.70 -8.69 -6.75
CA LEU A 288 -1.72 -8.71 -7.84
C LEU A 288 -1.93 -7.57 -8.85
N ILE A 289 -3.12 -6.97 -8.88
CA ILE A 289 -3.45 -5.82 -9.74
C ILE A 289 -3.27 -4.51 -8.97
N THR A 290 -3.92 -4.40 -7.81
CA THR A 290 -3.98 -3.14 -7.07
C THR A 290 -2.66 -2.74 -6.43
N SER A 291 -1.83 -3.69 -5.99
CA SER A 291 -0.52 -3.36 -5.42
C SER A 291 0.44 -2.73 -6.45
N PRO A 292 0.61 -3.27 -7.68
CA PRO A 292 1.34 -2.57 -8.72
C PRO A 292 0.73 -1.21 -9.12
N MET A 293 -0.62 -1.08 -9.10
CA MET A 293 -1.28 0.21 -9.34
C MET A 293 -0.88 1.26 -8.28
N ILE A 294 -0.83 0.87 -7.00
CA ILE A 294 -0.31 1.71 -5.91
C ILE A 294 1.17 2.05 -6.16
N GLY A 295 1.95 1.10 -6.68
CA GLY A 295 3.34 1.33 -7.07
C GLY A 295 3.49 2.37 -8.18
N ILE A 296 2.64 2.32 -9.21
CA ILE A 296 2.64 3.30 -10.31
C ILE A 296 2.24 4.69 -9.78
N SER A 297 1.08 4.81 -9.14
CA SER A 297 0.56 6.11 -8.67
C SER A 297 1.41 6.70 -7.56
N GLY A 298 1.72 5.93 -6.51
CA GLY A 298 2.51 6.38 -5.38
C GLY A 298 3.97 6.68 -5.74
N GLY A 299 4.60 5.85 -6.60
CA GLY A 299 5.97 6.06 -7.06
C GLY A 299 6.14 7.34 -7.89
N THR A 300 5.11 7.74 -8.64
CA THR A 300 5.14 8.93 -9.50
C THR A 300 4.70 10.22 -8.81
N GLN A 301 4.17 10.17 -7.58
CA GLN A 301 3.83 11.36 -6.78
C GLN A 301 5.01 12.35 -6.64
N ALA A 302 6.23 11.84 -6.68
CA ALA A 302 7.44 12.67 -6.65
C ALA A 302 7.52 13.66 -7.83
N ILE A 303 7.10 13.25 -9.04
CA ILE A 303 7.06 14.11 -10.22
C ILE A 303 6.05 15.24 -10.02
N LEU A 304 4.87 14.89 -9.51
CA LEU A 304 3.76 15.83 -9.31
C LEU A 304 4.12 16.87 -8.23
N SER A 305 4.55 16.40 -7.06
CA SER A 305 4.88 17.26 -5.93
C SER A 305 6.06 18.20 -6.23
N TYR A 306 7.10 17.71 -6.92
CA TYR A 306 8.24 18.52 -7.34
C TYR A 306 7.83 19.61 -8.33
N ASN A 307 7.13 19.26 -9.42
CA ASN A 307 6.73 20.23 -10.44
C ASN A 307 5.65 21.20 -9.92
N TYR A 308 4.79 20.77 -8.99
CA TYR A 308 3.88 21.64 -8.27
C TYR A 308 4.64 22.65 -7.38
N GLY A 309 5.67 22.22 -6.66
CA GLY A 309 6.57 23.10 -5.92
C GLY A 309 7.31 24.09 -6.82
N ALA A 310 7.75 23.64 -8.00
CA ALA A 310 8.42 24.45 -9.02
C ALA A 310 7.46 25.37 -9.82
N LYS A 311 6.15 25.34 -9.53
CA LYS A 311 5.08 26.13 -10.20
C LYS A 311 4.97 25.85 -11.71
N ARG A 312 5.27 24.64 -12.15
CA ARG A 312 5.22 24.22 -13.55
C ARG A 312 3.93 23.46 -13.85
N ALA A 313 2.83 24.22 -14.01
CA ALA A 313 1.49 23.66 -14.20
C ALA A 313 1.41 22.72 -15.43
N ASP A 314 2.05 23.09 -16.54
CA ASP A 314 2.04 22.26 -17.75
C ASP A 314 2.69 20.89 -17.51
N ARG A 315 3.85 20.85 -16.83
CA ARG A 315 4.52 19.59 -16.50
C ARG A 315 3.71 18.72 -15.53
N VAL A 316 2.94 19.32 -14.62
CA VAL A 316 2.03 18.58 -13.74
C VAL A 316 0.94 17.91 -14.57
N LYS A 317 0.29 18.63 -15.49
CA LYS A 317 -0.76 18.08 -16.37
C LYS A 317 -0.21 16.98 -17.29
N ASP A 318 0.96 17.20 -17.87
CA ASP A 318 1.62 16.20 -18.71
C ASP A 318 1.98 14.95 -17.90
N ALA A 319 2.45 15.11 -16.65
CA ALA A 319 2.75 14.00 -15.78
C ALA A 319 1.49 13.18 -15.46
N GLU A 320 0.41 13.81 -15.04
CA GLU A 320 -0.87 13.13 -14.77
C GLU A 320 -1.37 12.35 -15.99
N ARG A 321 -1.29 12.95 -17.19
CA ARG A 321 -1.69 12.28 -18.44
C ARG A 321 -0.83 11.04 -18.72
N ASN A 322 0.50 11.15 -18.55
CA ASN A 322 1.41 10.02 -18.78
C ASN A 322 1.26 8.93 -17.72
N ILE A 323 1.07 9.29 -16.44
CA ILE A 323 0.82 8.34 -15.35
C ILE A 323 -0.46 7.56 -15.64
N LEU A 324 -1.54 8.25 -16.01
CA LEU A 324 -2.79 7.63 -16.41
C LEU A 324 -2.61 6.69 -17.61
N GLY A 325 -1.83 7.10 -18.61
CA GLY A 325 -1.51 6.26 -19.77
C GLY A 325 -0.84 4.95 -19.39
N VAL A 326 0.19 5.01 -18.55
CA VAL A 326 0.90 3.81 -18.03
C VAL A 326 -0.06 2.92 -17.22
N MET A 327 -0.88 3.53 -16.37
CA MET A 327 -1.86 2.82 -15.55
C MET A 327 -2.91 2.09 -16.41
N LEU A 328 -3.42 2.77 -17.45
CA LEU A 328 -4.40 2.18 -18.39
C LEU A 328 -3.81 1.01 -19.18
N ILE A 329 -2.56 1.10 -19.62
CA ILE A 329 -1.87 -0.01 -20.31
C ILE A 329 -1.76 -1.21 -19.34
N PHE A 330 -1.29 -0.98 -18.11
CA PHE A 330 -1.14 -2.03 -17.10
C PHE A 330 -2.48 -2.70 -16.79
N THR A 331 -3.52 -1.92 -16.48
CA THR A 331 -4.84 -2.47 -16.12
C THR A 331 -5.54 -3.15 -17.29
N THR A 332 -5.31 -2.71 -18.53
CA THR A 332 -5.80 -3.39 -19.74
C THR A 332 -5.15 -4.77 -19.88
N ILE A 333 -3.82 -4.87 -19.68
CA ILE A 333 -3.12 -6.16 -19.69
C ILE A 333 -3.67 -7.08 -18.60
N MET A 334 -3.85 -6.56 -17.39
CA MET A 334 -4.37 -7.35 -16.27
C MET A 334 -5.83 -7.78 -16.47
N LEU A 335 -6.66 -6.92 -17.11
CA LEU A 335 -8.02 -7.31 -17.51
C LEU A 335 -8.00 -8.47 -18.50
N LEU A 336 -7.16 -8.40 -19.53
CA LEU A 336 -7.03 -9.49 -20.51
C LEU A 336 -6.57 -10.78 -19.82
N LEU A 337 -5.57 -10.72 -18.93
CA LEU A 337 -5.11 -11.88 -18.16
C LEU A 337 -6.23 -12.46 -17.29
N SER A 338 -7.06 -11.61 -16.68
CA SER A 338 -8.20 -12.05 -15.86
C SER A 338 -9.30 -12.74 -16.68
N ARG A 339 -9.34 -12.57 -18.00
CA ARG A 339 -10.26 -13.26 -18.91
C ARG A 339 -9.66 -14.54 -19.50
N LEU A 340 -8.37 -14.54 -19.83
CA LEU A 340 -7.72 -15.61 -20.54
C LEU A 340 -7.19 -16.73 -19.62
N VAL A 341 -6.62 -16.37 -18.47
CA VAL A 341 -5.84 -17.32 -17.66
C VAL A 341 -6.20 -17.39 -16.15
N PRO A 342 -7.38 -16.98 -15.70
CA PRO A 342 -7.68 -16.96 -14.26
C PRO A 342 -7.69 -18.36 -13.65
N ARG A 343 -8.01 -19.37 -14.44
CA ARG A 343 -8.04 -20.79 -14.02
C ARG A 343 -6.69 -21.25 -13.47
N TYR A 344 -5.58 -20.85 -14.11
CA TYR A 344 -4.24 -21.26 -13.66
C TYR A 344 -3.89 -20.66 -12.28
N PHE A 345 -4.32 -19.42 -12.04
CA PHE A 345 -4.17 -18.80 -10.73
C PHE A 345 -4.99 -19.54 -9.66
N VAL A 346 -6.24 -19.87 -9.96
CA VAL A 346 -7.12 -20.59 -9.01
C VAL A 346 -6.59 -21.97 -8.67
N LEU A 347 -5.98 -22.67 -9.64
CA LEU A 347 -5.35 -23.99 -9.42
C LEU A 347 -4.21 -23.99 -8.40
N LEU A 348 -3.62 -22.82 -8.07
CA LEU A 348 -2.66 -22.70 -6.98
C LEU A 348 -3.28 -22.89 -5.59
N PHE A 349 -4.62 -22.72 -5.47
CA PHE A 349 -5.34 -22.75 -4.20
C PHE A 349 -6.23 -23.97 -4.03
N THR A 350 -6.82 -24.48 -5.12
CA THR A 350 -7.76 -25.60 -5.07
C THR A 350 -7.79 -26.40 -6.36
N THR A 351 -8.06 -27.71 -6.22
CA THR A 351 -8.29 -28.63 -7.33
C THR A 351 -9.78 -29.00 -7.50
N ASP A 352 -10.64 -28.56 -6.58
CA ASP A 352 -12.08 -28.85 -6.64
C ASP A 352 -12.76 -28.11 -7.81
N PRO A 353 -13.43 -28.84 -8.73
CA PRO A 353 -14.04 -28.23 -9.92
C PRO A 353 -15.10 -27.18 -9.62
N GLN A 354 -15.83 -27.31 -8.50
CA GLN A 354 -16.88 -26.38 -8.10
C GLN A 354 -16.25 -25.04 -7.64
N TYR A 355 -15.24 -25.10 -6.79
CA TYR A 355 -14.48 -23.95 -6.32
C TYR A 355 -13.75 -23.26 -7.48
N ILE A 356 -13.13 -24.02 -8.40
CA ILE A 356 -12.46 -23.47 -9.58
C ILE A 356 -13.45 -22.66 -10.43
N ARG A 357 -14.60 -23.24 -10.79
CA ARG A 357 -15.58 -22.58 -11.63
C ARG A 357 -16.09 -21.27 -11.01
N PHE A 358 -16.39 -21.32 -9.72
CA PHE A 358 -16.91 -20.15 -9.02
C PHE A 358 -15.83 -19.08 -8.81
N SER A 359 -14.60 -19.45 -8.43
CA SER A 359 -13.49 -18.51 -8.27
C SER A 359 -13.09 -17.83 -9.57
N VAL A 360 -13.10 -18.55 -10.69
CA VAL A 360 -12.89 -17.95 -12.02
C VAL A 360 -13.95 -16.89 -12.31
N TRP A 361 -15.24 -17.21 -12.09
CA TRP A 361 -16.32 -16.24 -12.23
C TRP A 361 -16.13 -15.04 -11.27
N ALA A 362 -15.76 -15.29 -10.03
CA ALA A 362 -15.53 -14.25 -9.03
C ALA A 362 -14.39 -13.30 -9.44
N ILE A 363 -13.25 -13.83 -9.92
CA ILE A 363 -12.13 -13.03 -10.45
C ILE A 363 -12.62 -12.18 -11.63
N GLN A 364 -13.35 -12.77 -12.57
CA GLN A 364 -13.87 -12.05 -13.73
C GLN A 364 -14.84 -10.94 -13.34
N THR A 365 -15.63 -11.16 -12.29
CA THR A 365 -16.59 -10.17 -11.76
C THR A 365 -15.83 -9.03 -11.06
N TYR A 366 -14.93 -9.32 -10.16
CA TYR A 366 -14.11 -8.31 -9.43
C TYR A 366 -13.32 -7.41 -10.37
N THR A 367 -12.83 -7.96 -11.48
CA THR A 367 -12.00 -7.23 -12.45
C THR A 367 -12.78 -6.47 -13.51
N LEU A 368 -14.11 -6.41 -13.44
CA LEU A 368 -14.93 -5.73 -14.46
C LEU A 368 -14.57 -4.26 -14.64
N MET A 369 -14.28 -3.56 -13.56
CA MET A 369 -14.07 -2.10 -13.55
C MET A 369 -12.64 -1.69 -13.22
N ILE A 370 -11.64 -2.58 -13.44
CA ILE A 370 -10.24 -2.24 -13.15
C ILE A 370 -9.67 -1.16 -14.07
N ILE A 371 -10.16 -1.05 -15.33
CA ILE A 371 -9.74 0.05 -16.21
C ILE A 371 -10.28 1.39 -15.70
N PRO A 372 -11.59 1.57 -15.41
CA PRO A 372 -12.07 2.75 -14.70
C PRO A 372 -11.36 3.02 -13.39
N LEU A 373 -11.04 2.00 -12.60
CA LEU A 373 -10.31 2.12 -11.34
C LEU A 373 -8.96 2.84 -11.48
N SER A 374 -8.33 2.78 -12.65
CA SER A 374 -7.11 3.54 -12.97
C SER A 374 -7.26 5.03 -12.72
N PHE A 375 -8.39 5.61 -13.12
CA PHE A 375 -8.69 7.03 -12.92
C PHE A 375 -8.81 7.38 -11.43
N GLN A 376 -9.44 6.48 -10.66
CA GLN A 376 -9.57 6.66 -9.21
C GLN A 376 -8.18 6.74 -8.54
N TYR A 377 -7.29 5.78 -8.81
CA TYR A 377 -5.96 5.76 -8.21
C TYR A 377 -5.12 6.97 -8.62
N VAL A 378 -5.03 7.26 -9.92
CA VAL A 378 -4.19 8.36 -10.43
C VAL A 378 -4.68 9.71 -9.91
N PHE A 379 -5.98 9.99 -9.97
CA PHE A 379 -6.50 11.30 -9.61
C PHE A 379 -6.54 11.54 -8.10
N VAL A 380 -6.82 10.50 -7.29
CA VAL A 380 -6.80 10.62 -5.82
C VAL A 380 -5.39 10.86 -5.32
N ASP A 381 -4.42 10.08 -5.82
CA ASP A 381 -3.01 10.23 -5.44
C ASP A 381 -2.44 11.55 -5.99
N GLY A 382 -2.85 11.95 -7.20
CA GLY A 382 -2.52 13.24 -7.78
C GLY A 382 -3.02 14.41 -6.93
N LEU A 383 -4.29 14.41 -6.50
CA LEU A 383 -4.83 15.43 -5.59
C LEU A 383 -4.05 15.49 -4.28
N THR A 384 -3.64 14.34 -3.74
CA THR A 384 -2.84 14.29 -2.52
C THR A 384 -1.45 14.90 -2.73
N ALA A 385 -0.79 14.56 -3.85
CA ALA A 385 0.50 15.12 -4.24
C ALA A 385 0.47 16.63 -4.47
N LEU A 386 -0.69 17.17 -4.87
CA LEU A 386 -0.95 18.59 -5.12
C LEU A 386 -1.51 19.35 -3.89
N GLU A 387 -1.28 18.85 -2.68
CA GLU A 387 -1.72 19.47 -1.41
C GLU A 387 -3.25 19.54 -1.24
N ARG A 388 -4.01 18.60 -1.86
CA ARG A 388 -5.47 18.47 -1.69
C ARG A 388 -5.87 17.15 -0.98
N PRO A 389 -5.26 16.81 0.18
CA PRO A 389 -5.48 15.51 0.83
C PRO A 389 -6.92 15.31 1.29
N LYS A 390 -7.62 16.38 1.70
CA LYS A 390 -9.03 16.30 2.13
C LYS A 390 -9.95 15.83 1.00
N THR A 391 -9.71 16.31 -0.22
CA THR A 391 -10.48 15.88 -1.40
C THR A 391 -10.17 14.45 -1.78
N GLY A 392 -8.87 14.07 -1.79
CA GLY A 392 -8.44 12.69 -2.01
C GLY A 392 -9.04 11.72 -0.99
N LEU A 393 -9.00 12.11 0.31
CA LEU A 393 -9.60 11.34 1.39
C LEU A 393 -11.11 11.15 1.20
N ALA A 394 -11.84 12.23 0.89
CA ALA A 394 -13.29 12.14 0.66
C ALA A 394 -13.64 11.18 -0.46
N LEU A 395 -12.93 11.22 -1.58
CA LEU A 395 -13.13 10.29 -2.71
C LEU A 395 -12.82 8.84 -2.33
N SER A 396 -11.74 8.60 -1.57
CA SER A 396 -11.36 7.27 -1.09
C SER A 396 -12.37 6.69 -0.10
N VAL A 397 -12.82 7.51 0.86
CA VAL A 397 -13.84 7.11 1.84
C VAL A 397 -15.17 6.83 1.14
N THR A 398 -15.55 7.63 0.15
CA THR A 398 -16.77 7.40 -0.65
C THR A 398 -16.71 6.05 -1.35
N ARG A 399 -15.58 5.68 -1.95
CA ARG A 399 -15.40 4.36 -2.58
C ARG A 399 -15.57 3.22 -1.58
N LYS A 400 -14.88 3.32 -0.42
CA LYS A 400 -14.96 2.31 0.64
C LYS A 400 -16.39 2.18 1.20
N SER A 401 -17.06 3.31 1.43
CA SER A 401 -18.45 3.33 1.92
C SER A 401 -19.41 2.74 0.89
N LEU A 402 -19.23 3.06 -0.39
CA LEU A 402 -20.06 2.52 -1.46
C LEU A 402 -19.85 1.00 -1.61
N PHE A 403 -18.61 0.51 -1.46
CA PHE A 403 -18.32 -0.93 -1.42
C PHE A 403 -19.09 -1.61 -0.28
N VAL A 404 -18.97 -1.11 0.95
CA VAL A 404 -19.64 -1.67 2.14
C VAL A 404 -21.16 -1.65 1.96
N LEU A 405 -21.70 -0.53 1.49
CA LEU A 405 -23.15 -0.39 1.23
C LEU A 405 -23.61 -1.39 0.16
N SER A 406 -22.91 -1.47 -0.96
CA SER A 406 -23.22 -2.40 -2.04
C SER A 406 -23.12 -3.86 -1.59
N ALA A 407 -22.06 -4.21 -0.84
CA ALA A 407 -21.88 -5.55 -0.29
C ALA A 407 -22.99 -5.94 0.68
N ALA A 408 -23.53 -5.00 1.47
CA ALA A 408 -24.63 -5.24 2.39
C ALA A 408 -26.03 -5.29 1.69
N VAL A 409 -26.23 -4.42 0.70
CA VAL A 409 -27.56 -4.23 0.08
C VAL A 409 -27.82 -5.21 -1.08
N LEU A 410 -26.83 -5.42 -1.97
CA LEU A 410 -27.03 -6.28 -3.15
C LEU A 410 -27.48 -7.72 -2.80
N PRO A 411 -26.93 -8.39 -1.76
CA PRO A 411 -27.37 -9.74 -1.40
C PRO A 411 -28.80 -9.82 -0.90
N VAL A 412 -29.36 -8.73 -0.38
CA VAL A 412 -30.77 -8.68 0.08
C VAL A 412 -31.73 -8.91 -1.09
N PHE A 413 -31.43 -8.34 -2.26
CA PHE A 413 -32.31 -8.38 -3.43
C PHE A 413 -31.94 -9.49 -4.41
N PHE A 414 -30.67 -9.85 -4.54
CA PHE A 414 -30.15 -10.71 -5.60
C PHE A 414 -29.43 -11.97 -5.08
N GLY A 415 -29.46 -12.22 -3.78
CA GLY A 415 -28.80 -13.37 -3.14
C GLY A 415 -27.29 -13.22 -2.96
N ALA A 416 -26.65 -14.19 -2.27
CA ALA A 416 -25.27 -14.13 -1.81
C ALA A 416 -24.24 -13.81 -2.91
N LYS A 417 -24.45 -14.31 -4.13
CA LYS A 417 -23.53 -14.05 -5.26
C LYS A 417 -23.46 -12.59 -5.65
N ALA A 418 -24.50 -11.81 -5.37
CA ALA A 418 -24.53 -10.39 -5.70
C ALA A 418 -23.54 -9.56 -4.89
N ALA A 419 -23.06 -10.04 -3.73
CA ALA A 419 -22.00 -9.40 -2.96
C ALA A 419 -20.71 -9.20 -3.77
N PHE A 420 -20.42 -10.08 -4.72
CA PHE A 420 -19.23 -9.97 -5.60
C PHE A 420 -19.30 -8.79 -6.56
N PHE A 421 -20.46 -8.20 -6.80
CA PHE A 421 -20.59 -6.98 -7.60
C PHE A 421 -20.32 -5.69 -6.80
N ALA A 422 -20.11 -5.78 -5.50
CA ALA A 422 -19.82 -4.61 -4.67
C ALA A 422 -18.55 -3.88 -5.13
N GLU A 423 -17.49 -4.62 -5.50
CA GLU A 423 -16.23 -4.05 -6.01
C GLU A 423 -16.43 -3.29 -7.33
N PRO A 424 -16.97 -3.91 -8.42
CA PRO A 424 -17.20 -3.20 -9.67
C PRO A 424 -18.15 -2.00 -9.54
N VAL A 425 -19.17 -2.07 -8.70
CA VAL A 425 -20.07 -0.93 -8.47
C VAL A 425 -19.33 0.24 -7.82
N ALA A 426 -18.56 -0.03 -6.76
CA ALA A 426 -17.77 0.99 -6.09
C ALA A 426 -16.70 1.59 -7.02
N ASP A 427 -15.99 0.75 -7.76
CA ASP A 427 -14.93 1.16 -8.68
C ASP A 427 -15.47 2.00 -9.84
N GLY A 428 -16.55 1.56 -10.48
CA GLY A 428 -17.16 2.27 -11.60
C GLY A 428 -17.68 3.65 -11.20
N VAL A 429 -18.52 3.72 -10.16
CA VAL A 429 -19.12 4.98 -9.71
C VAL A 429 -18.07 5.96 -9.22
N CYS A 430 -17.12 5.51 -8.39
CA CYS A 430 -16.11 6.39 -7.80
C CYS A 430 -15.04 6.81 -8.81
N SER A 431 -14.77 6.02 -9.83
CA SER A 431 -13.88 6.45 -10.92
C SER A 431 -14.47 7.63 -11.70
N VAL A 432 -15.76 7.59 -12.00
CA VAL A 432 -16.45 8.72 -12.65
C VAL A 432 -16.43 9.94 -11.74
N LEU A 433 -16.78 9.76 -10.46
CA LEU A 433 -16.78 10.85 -9.49
C LEU A 433 -15.40 11.49 -9.33
N SER A 434 -14.34 10.68 -9.20
CA SER A 434 -12.97 11.19 -9.07
C SER A 434 -12.51 11.92 -10.30
N THR A 435 -12.88 11.45 -11.49
CA THR A 435 -12.57 12.11 -12.76
C THR A 435 -13.23 13.49 -12.82
N ILE A 436 -14.53 13.59 -12.53
CA ILE A 436 -15.26 14.87 -12.52
C ILE A 436 -14.62 15.84 -11.51
N VAL A 437 -14.40 15.38 -10.27
CA VAL A 437 -13.83 16.25 -9.22
C VAL A 437 -12.43 16.72 -9.58
N PHE A 438 -11.58 15.83 -10.12
CA PHE A 438 -10.23 16.18 -10.53
C PHE A 438 -10.23 17.23 -11.65
N LEU A 439 -11.00 17.01 -12.72
CA LEU A 439 -11.07 17.94 -13.85
C LEU A 439 -11.60 19.33 -13.47
N LEU A 440 -12.57 19.40 -12.54
CA LEU A 440 -13.11 20.65 -12.04
C LEU A 440 -12.11 21.44 -11.18
N LEU A 441 -11.24 20.74 -10.45
CA LEU A 441 -10.35 21.37 -9.47
C LEU A 441 -8.97 21.70 -10.01
N ILE A 442 -8.42 20.87 -10.92
CA ILE A 442 -7.00 20.90 -11.29
C ILE A 442 -6.56 22.25 -11.87
N ASN A 443 -7.29 22.79 -12.84
CA ASN A 443 -6.91 24.04 -13.51
C ASN A 443 -6.88 25.21 -12.52
N ARG A 444 -7.97 25.40 -11.79
CA ARG A 444 -8.10 26.48 -10.80
C ARG A 444 -7.05 26.36 -9.69
N HIS A 445 -6.71 25.15 -9.30
CA HIS A 445 -5.72 24.89 -8.24
C HIS A 445 -4.30 25.22 -8.68
N LEU A 446 -3.93 24.83 -9.90
CA LEU A 446 -2.61 25.10 -10.48
C LEU A 446 -2.44 26.60 -10.77
N GLU A 447 -3.46 27.26 -11.30
CA GLU A 447 -3.44 28.72 -11.56
C GLU A 447 -3.19 29.50 -10.26
N LYS A 448 -3.92 29.20 -9.18
CA LYS A 448 -3.70 29.83 -7.87
C LYS A 448 -2.27 29.63 -7.35
N ARG A 449 -1.67 28.47 -7.57
CA ARG A 449 -0.28 28.20 -7.16
C ARG A 449 0.71 29.03 -7.97
N CYS A 450 0.46 29.23 -9.25
CA CYS A 450 1.32 30.06 -10.11
C CYS A 450 1.23 31.56 -9.76
N GLN A 451 0.03 32.06 -9.42
CA GLN A 451 -0.21 33.47 -9.11
C GLN A 451 0.31 33.92 -7.75
N SER A 452 0.48 33.02 -6.78
CA SER A 452 0.81 33.32 -5.39
C SER A 452 2.16 34.03 -5.11
N ASN A 453 2.85 34.56 -6.14
CA ASN A 453 4.05 35.39 -6.00
C ASN A 453 3.95 36.75 -6.71
N THR A 454 2.85 37.03 -7.43
CA THR A 454 2.67 38.35 -8.06
C THR A 454 2.28 39.43 -7.06
N ASP A 455 1.77 38.99 -5.88
CA ASP A 455 1.33 39.92 -4.80
C ASP A 455 2.42 40.19 -3.75
N LEU A 456 3.65 39.68 -3.93
CA LEU A 456 4.80 39.89 -3.01
C LEU A 456 6.00 40.55 -3.71
N ALA A 457 5.88 40.96 -4.95
CA ALA A 457 6.82 41.80 -5.71
C ALA A 457 6.23 43.18 -5.92
#